data_858b8447295d1d4a834354c1cdcdb456
#
_entry.id   858b8447295d1d4a834354c1cdcdb456
#
_cell.length_a   1.000
_cell.length_b   1.000
_cell.length_c   1.000
_cell.angle_alpha   90.00
_cell.angle_beta   90.00
_cell.angle_gamma   90.00
#
_symmetry.space_group_name_H-M   'P 1'
#
loop_
_entity.id
_entity.type
_entity.pdbx_description
1 polymer ?
#
loop_
_entity_poly.entity_id
_entity_poly.type
_entity_poly.pdbx_seq_one_letter_code
_entity_poly.pdbx_strand_id
1 'polypeptide(L)'
;MKKLASLVLVCLLAAVGLGLAQDPGARGGRGGRGAQQPLDIAGNWTGTWSSYNPNQPTSQPNVVCAKLDAKVAKNGDVWEATFEGDCGRAYKYNIKMEGRQSGNAVLFKGTADLGAADGGVYDWIGRANNTEFLGFYTNAFTTGFFNLKRVPATP
;
A
#
# COMPACT_ATOMS: atom_id res chain seq x y z
N MET A 1 7.41 -20.28 -57.02
CA MET A 1 7.09 -21.67 -56.73
C MET A 1 8.33 -22.33 -56.15
N LYS A 2 8.46 -22.38 -54.81
CA LYS A 2 9.45 -23.23 -54.13
C LYS A 2 8.81 -23.71 -52.83
N LYS A 3 8.52 -25.01 -52.81
CA LYS A 3 7.99 -25.76 -51.69
C LYS A 3 9.14 -26.04 -50.72
N LEU A 4 9.04 -25.65 -49.46
CA LEU A 4 9.94 -26.08 -48.41
C LEU A 4 9.20 -27.05 -47.48
N ALA A 5 9.77 -28.25 -47.43
CA ALA A 5 9.29 -29.40 -46.70
C ALA A 5 9.59 -29.19 -45.18
N SER A 6 8.56 -29.46 -44.36
CA SER A 6 8.66 -29.49 -42.91
C SER A 6 9.26 -30.81 -42.45
N LEU A 7 10.38 -30.78 -41.77
CA LEU A 7 11.02 -31.92 -41.14
C LEU A 7 10.56 -31.96 -39.69
N VAL A 8 9.72 -32.94 -39.33
CA VAL A 8 9.29 -33.21 -37.95
C VAL A 8 10.31 -34.15 -37.32
N LEU A 9 11.07 -33.64 -36.36
CA LEU A 9 12.00 -34.44 -35.57
C LEU A 9 11.30 -34.87 -34.29
N VAL A 10 10.95 -36.16 -34.22
CA VAL A 10 10.38 -36.80 -33.01
C VAL A 10 11.56 -37.29 -32.14
N CYS A 11 11.82 -36.62 -31.04
CA CYS A 11 12.75 -37.12 -30.03
C CYS A 11 11.98 -37.93 -28.98
N LEU A 12 12.10 -39.25 -29.06
CA LEU A 12 11.74 -40.17 -27.98
C LEU A 12 12.82 -40.13 -26.90
N LEU A 13 12.52 -39.57 -25.73
CA LEU A 13 13.34 -39.69 -24.55
C LEU A 13 12.78 -40.79 -23.64
N ALA A 14 13.52 -41.88 -23.58
CA ALA A 14 13.28 -42.95 -22.62
C ALA A 14 13.63 -42.47 -21.21
N ALA A 15 12.64 -42.39 -20.34
CA ALA A 15 12.85 -42.10 -18.92
C ALA A 15 13.29 -43.38 -18.19
N VAL A 16 14.58 -43.44 -17.83
CA VAL A 16 15.10 -44.41 -16.88
C VAL A 16 14.69 -44.00 -15.49
N GLY A 17 13.77 -44.71 -14.89
CA GLY A 17 13.33 -44.52 -13.49
C GLY A 17 14.41 -44.99 -12.52
N LEU A 18 15.12 -44.06 -11.90
CA LEU A 18 15.88 -44.31 -10.66
C LEU A 18 14.94 -44.10 -9.48
N GLY A 19 14.44 -45.18 -8.92
CA GLY A 19 13.69 -45.19 -7.67
C GLY A 19 14.60 -44.75 -6.52
N LEU A 20 14.47 -43.49 -6.09
CA LEU A 20 15.00 -43.04 -4.81
C LEU A 20 13.99 -43.43 -3.72
N ALA A 21 14.41 -44.32 -2.84
CA ALA A 21 13.68 -44.66 -1.64
C ALA A 21 13.41 -43.39 -0.83
N GLN A 22 12.17 -42.97 -0.71
CA GLN A 22 11.75 -41.91 0.19
C GLN A 22 11.78 -42.45 1.61
N ASP A 23 12.64 -41.88 2.43
CA ASP A 23 12.71 -42.10 3.87
C ASP A 23 11.42 -41.57 4.54
N PRO A 24 10.56 -42.41 5.18
CA PRO A 24 9.30 -41.93 5.77
C PRO A 24 9.47 -41.27 7.14
N GLY A 25 10.68 -40.81 7.48
CA GLY A 25 11.02 -40.33 8.83
C GLY A 25 11.09 -38.84 9.08
N ALA A 26 11.05 -37.97 8.06
CA ALA A 26 11.11 -36.52 8.27
C ALA A 26 9.69 -35.93 8.45
N ARG A 27 9.09 -36.12 9.60
CA ARG A 27 8.00 -35.24 10.07
C ARG A 27 8.59 -33.86 10.31
N GLY A 28 8.71 -33.10 9.22
CA GLY A 28 9.00 -31.66 9.27
C GLY A 28 7.96 -31.01 10.17
N GLY A 29 8.40 -30.52 11.32
CA GLY A 29 7.56 -29.78 12.24
C GLY A 29 6.83 -28.69 11.46
N ARG A 30 5.50 -28.76 11.44
CA ARG A 30 4.63 -27.65 11.05
C ARG A 30 5.00 -26.52 12.02
N GLY A 31 5.89 -25.64 11.56
CA GLY A 31 6.13 -24.37 12.25
C GLY A 31 4.74 -23.78 12.49
N GLY A 32 4.36 -23.67 13.77
CA GLY A 32 3.08 -23.12 14.15
C GLY A 32 2.93 -21.79 13.45
N ARG A 33 1.94 -21.67 12.55
CA ARG A 33 1.48 -20.36 12.09
C ARG A 33 1.05 -19.64 13.36
N GLY A 34 1.93 -18.82 13.92
CA GLY A 34 1.58 -17.95 15.02
C GLY A 34 0.23 -17.31 14.67
N ALA A 35 -0.74 -17.39 15.56
CA ALA A 35 -2.07 -16.87 15.33
C ALA A 35 -1.92 -15.44 14.82
N GLN A 36 -2.26 -15.22 13.57
CA GLN A 36 -2.12 -13.94 12.91
C GLN A 36 -3.07 -12.99 13.63
N GLN A 37 -2.52 -11.97 14.27
CA GLN A 37 -3.32 -11.00 15.01
C GLN A 37 -4.41 -10.44 14.08
N PRO A 38 -5.67 -10.42 14.51
CA PRO A 38 -6.75 -9.87 13.70
C PRO A 38 -6.41 -8.47 13.21
N LEU A 39 -6.69 -8.20 11.95
CA LEU A 39 -6.50 -6.88 11.39
C LEU A 39 -7.56 -5.93 11.94
N ASP A 40 -7.14 -5.01 12.78
CA ASP A 40 -7.94 -3.92 13.29
C ASP A 40 -7.18 -2.61 13.11
N ILE A 41 -7.63 -1.81 12.16
CA ILE A 41 -7.05 -0.50 11.86
C ILE A 41 -7.98 0.66 12.23
N ALA A 42 -9.14 0.38 12.83
CA ALA A 42 -10.05 1.42 13.29
C ALA A 42 -9.41 2.30 14.36
N GLY A 43 -9.73 3.58 14.35
CA GLY A 43 -9.24 4.53 15.35
C GLY A 43 -8.55 5.75 14.77
N ASN A 44 -7.80 6.43 15.62
CA ASN A 44 -7.09 7.66 15.27
C ASN A 44 -5.63 7.36 14.92
N TRP A 45 -5.14 8.08 13.96
CA TRP A 45 -3.79 7.99 13.44
C TRP A 45 -3.19 9.39 13.35
N THR A 46 -1.91 9.53 13.61
CA THR A 46 -1.20 10.80 13.52
C THR A 46 0.19 10.63 12.95
N GLY A 47 0.68 11.63 12.28
CA GLY A 47 2.01 11.61 11.70
C GLY A 47 2.29 12.84 10.84
N THR A 48 3.09 12.64 9.82
CA THR A 48 3.56 13.68 8.94
C THR A 48 3.25 13.39 7.48
N TRP A 49 3.25 14.43 6.67
CA TRP A 49 3.22 14.33 5.23
C TRP A 49 4.23 15.30 4.61
N SER A 50 4.63 15.02 3.38
CA SER A 50 5.62 15.82 2.67
C SER A 50 5.25 15.95 1.21
N SER A 51 5.51 17.11 0.63
CA SER A 51 5.36 17.35 -0.80
C SER A 51 6.71 17.45 -1.47
N TYR A 52 6.79 16.93 -2.67
CA TYR A 52 7.96 16.96 -3.52
C TYR A 52 7.58 17.50 -4.89
N ASN A 53 8.23 18.58 -5.32
CA ASN A 53 8.08 19.14 -6.65
C ASN A 53 9.21 18.59 -7.56
N PRO A 54 8.92 17.76 -8.55
CA PRO A 54 9.95 17.16 -9.41
C PRO A 54 10.70 18.20 -10.27
N ASN A 55 10.15 19.41 -10.43
CA ASN A 55 10.78 20.48 -11.19
C ASN A 55 11.80 21.29 -10.37
N GLN A 56 11.93 20.98 -9.07
CA GLN A 56 12.98 21.59 -8.23
C GLN A 56 14.18 20.63 -8.15
N PRO A 57 15.40 21.15 -8.31
CA PRO A 57 16.62 20.32 -8.40
C PRO A 57 17.09 19.77 -7.04
N THR A 58 16.25 19.73 -6.03
CA THR A 58 16.63 19.23 -4.71
C THR A 58 16.05 17.85 -4.49
N SER A 59 16.84 16.93 -3.94
CA SER A 59 16.40 15.61 -3.49
C SER A 59 15.62 15.65 -2.16
N GLN A 60 15.42 16.82 -1.60
CA GLN A 60 14.72 17.04 -0.33
C GLN A 60 13.24 17.36 -0.58
N PRO A 61 12.31 16.92 0.28
CA PRO A 61 10.94 17.38 0.24
C PRO A 61 10.89 18.92 0.33
N ASN A 62 10.14 19.55 -0.58
CA ASN A 62 10.03 21.02 -0.61
C ASN A 62 9.25 21.56 0.59
N VAL A 63 8.29 20.78 1.05
CA VAL A 63 7.44 21.09 2.19
C VAL A 63 7.28 19.83 3.02
N VAL A 64 7.55 19.95 4.30
CA VAL A 64 7.22 18.93 5.29
C VAL A 64 6.19 19.53 6.22
N CYS A 65 4.97 18.97 6.19
CA CYS A 65 3.90 19.38 7.08
C CYS A 65 3.98 18.55 8.35
N ALA A 66 4.10 19.22 9.47
CA ALA A 66 4.37 18.59 10.74
C ALA A 66 3.21 17.73 11.26
N LYS A 67 2.02 17.90 10.71
CA LYS A 67 0.83 17.22 11.20
C LYS A 67 -0.08 16.74 10.08
N LEU A 68 -0.36 15.45 10.13
CA LEU A 68 -1.46 14.81 9.42
C LEU A 68 -2.16 13.87 10.38
N ASP A 69 -3.42 14.12 10.65
CA ASP A 69 -4.25 13.25 11.45
C ASP A 69 -5.19 12.47 10.52
N ALA A 70 -5.50 11.25 10.89
CA ALA A 70 -6.53 10.48 10.21
C ALA A 70 -7.43 9.75 11.20
N LYS A 71 -8.70 9.62 10.82
CA LYS A 71 -9.66 8.75 11.49
C LYS A 71 -10.05 7.63 10.54
N VAL A 72 -9.84 6.40 10.97
CA VAL A 72 -10.18 5.20 10.21
C VAL A 72 -11.37 4.50 10.87
N ALA A 73 -12.37 4.16 10.08
CA ALA A 73 -13.54 3.41 10.51
C ALA A 73 -13.86 2.30 9.51
N LYS A 74 -14.50 1.23 10.01
CA LYS A 74 -15.03 0.16 9.15
C LYS A 74 -16.50 0.42 8.90
N ASN A 75 -16.91 0.40 7.64
CA ASN A 75 -18.29 0.56 7.20
C ASN A 75 -18.66 -0.63 6.31
N GLY A 76 -19.32 -1.65 6.89
CA GLY A 76 -19.56 -2.92 6.22
C GLY A 76 -18.25 -3.62 5.85
N ASP A 77 -18.07 -3.90 4.56
CA ASP A 77 -16.87 -4.54 4.01
C ASP A 77 -15.79 -3.54 3.56
N VAL A 78 -16.04 -2.25 3.71
CA VAL A 78 -15.17 -1.16 3.30
C VAL A 78 -14.60 -0.44 4.51
N TRP A 79 -13.35 -0.05 4.42
CA TRP A 79 -12.71 0.85 5.37
C TRP A 79 -12.72 2.26 4.81
N GLU A 80 -13.07 3.21 5.65
CA GLU A 80 -13.03 4.63 5.32
C GLU A 80 -11.97 5.32 6.16
N ALA A 81 -11.13 6.14 5.52
CA ALA A 81 -10.16 6.99 6.18
C ALA A 81 -10.42 8.45 5.82
N THR A 82 -10.58 9.29 6.84
CA THR A 82 -10.70 10.75 6.68
C THR A 82 -9.47 11.39 7.27
N PHE A 83 -8.82 12.23 6.50
CA PHE A 83 -7.57 12.90 6.87
C PHE A 83 -7.80 14.39 7.07
N GLU A 84 -7.08 14.95 8.03
CA GLU A 84 -6.99 16.37 8.29
C GLU A 84 -5.51 16.76 8.34
N GLY A 85 -5.06 17.53 7.34
CA GLY A 85 -3.68 17.99 7.24
C GLY A 85 -3.55 19.44 7.66
N ASP A 86 -2.47 19.75 8.37
CA ASP A 86 -2.10 21.10 8.76
C ASP A 86 -0.64 21.38 8.35
N CYS A 87 -0.47 22.33 7.44
CA CYS A 87 0.84 22.82 6.99
C CYS A 87 1.16 24.22 7.51
N GLY A 88 0.57 24.63 8.63
CA GLY A 88 0.75 25.96 9.19
C GLY A 88 0.02 27.06 8.42
N ARG A 89 -0.94 26.71 7.60
CA ARG A 89 -1.82 27.64 6.88
C ARG A 89 -3.14 27.83 7.63
N ALA A 90 -3.88 28.86 7.23
CA ALA A 90 -5.16 29.20 7.84
C ALA A 90 -6.30 28.18 7.56
N TYR A 91 -6.09 27.25 6.67
CA TYR A 91 -7.07 26.24 6.31
C TYR A 91 -6.46 24.82 6.38
N LYS A 92 -7.33 23.86 6.57
CA LYS A 92 -6.99 22.44 6.68
C LYS A 92 -7.54 21.68 5.48
N TYR A 93 -6.80 20.69 5.06
CA TYR A 93 -7.24 19.81 3.99
C TYR A 93 -8.03 18.64 4.56
N ASN A 94 -9.19 18.37 3.95
CA ASN A 94 -9.99 17.19 4.25
C ASN A 94 -9.94 16.22 3.07
N ILE A 95 -9.39 15.04 3.32
CA ILE A 95 -9.20 14.03 2.29
C ILE A 95 -9.92 12.76 2.74
N LYS A 96 -10.67 12.14 1.84
CA LYS A 96 -11.32 10.85 2.08
C LYS A 96 -10.71 9.78 1.21
N MET A 97 -10.47 8.62 1.82
CA MET A 97 -10.02 7.42 1.12
C MET A 97 -10.88 6.24 1.49
N GLU A 98 -11.14 5.37 0.52
CA GLU A 98 -11.79 4.09 0.73
C GLU A 98 -10.77 2.96 0.67
N GLY A 99 -10.90 1.99 1.58
CA GLY A 99 -9.98 0.88 1.71
C GLY A 99 -10.65 -0.48 1.65
N ARG A 100 -9.92 -1.44 1.09
CA ARG A 100 -10.30 -2.86 1.08
C ARG A 100 -9.19 -3.71 1.66
N GLN A 101 -9.58 -4.69 2.45
CA GLN A 101 -8.61 -5.60 3.06
C GLN A 101 -7.93 -6.47 2.00
N SER A 102 -6.62 -6.58 2.11
CA SER A 102 -5.77 -7.45 1.30
C SER A 102 -4.72 -8.09 2.21
N GLY A 103 -4.92 -9.37 2.54
CA GLY A 103 -4.07 -10.08 3.48
C GLY A 103 -4.07 -9.43 4.88
N ASN A 104 -2.90 -9.06 5.37
CA ASN A 104 -2.68 -8.43 6.68
C ASN A 104 -2.70 -6.90 6.64
N ALA A 105 -3.24 -6.31 5.61
CA ALA A 105 -3.32 -4.87 5.45
C ALA A 105 -4.64 -4.45 4.79
N VAL A 106 -4.94 -3.16 4.84
CA VAL A 106 -5.97 -2.51 4.04
C VAL A 106 -5.28 -1.61 3.03
N LEU A 107 -5.68 -1.73 1.77
CA LEU A 107 -5.24 -0.86 0.68
C LEU A 107 -6.27 0.21 0.45
N PHE A 108 -5.85 1.46 0.52
CA PHE A 108 -6.68 2.64 0.40
C PHE A 108 -6.45 3.37 -0.92
N LYS A 109 -7.50 3.96 -1.44
CA LYS A 109 -7.45 4.90 -2.55
C LYS A 109 -8.48 6.01 -2.37
N GLY A 110 -8.20 7.16 -2.94
CA GLY A 110 -9.11 8.30 -2.94
C GLY A 110 -8.63 9.38 -3.88
N THR A 111 -9.53 10.30 -4.21
CA THR A 111 -9.24 11.51 -4.98
C THR A 111 -9.77 12.69 -4.18
N ALA A 112 -8.98 13.74 -4.07
CA ALA A 112 -9.36 14.96 -3.35
C ALA A 112 -9.04 16.20 -4.18
N ASP A 113 -10.01 17.09 -4.31
CA ASP A 113 -9.78 18.43 -4.87
C ASP A 113 -9.43 19.38 -3.72
N LEU A 114 -8.19 19.85 -3.73
CA LEU A 114 -7.67 20.80 -2.74
C LEU A 114 -7.84 22.26 -3.19
N GLY A 115 -8.45 22.48 -4.35
CA GLY A 115 -8.63 23.78 -4.96
C GLY A 115 -7.41 24.24 -5.79
N ALA A 116 -7.67 25.16 -6.71
CA ALA A 116 -6.65 25.61 -7.67
C ALA A 116 -5.40 26.22 -7.02
N ALA A 117 -5.58 26.90 -5.88
CA ALA A 117 -4.46 27.51 -5.12
C ALA A 117 -3.50 26.48 -4.51
N ASP A 118 -3.97 25.26 -4.30
CA ASP A 118 -3.23 24.17 -3.69
C ASP A 118 -2.96 23.00 -4.64
N GLY A 119 -2.98 23.27 -5.94
CA GLY A 119 -2.60 22.31 -6.97
C GLY A 119 -3.74 21.48 -7.53
N GLY A 120 -4.99 21.76 -7.14
CA GLY A 120 -6.20 21.12 -7.69
C GLY A 120 -6.42 19.71 -7.20
N VAL A 121 -6.71 18.80 -8.14
CA VAL A 121 -7.11 17.42 -7.84
C VAL A 121 -5.87 16.54 -7.63
N TYR A 122 -5.89 15.79 -6.55
CA TYR A 122 -4.87 14.81 -6.19
C TYR A 122 -5.44 13.41 -6.11
N ASP A 123 -4.68 12.43 -6.59
CA ASP A 123 -4.92 11.02 -6.34
C ASP A 123 -4.11 10.55 -5.13
N TRP A 124 -4.75 9.78 -4.28
CA TRP A 124 -4.21 9.25 -3.03
C TRP A 124 -4.28 7.74 -3.01
N ILE A 125 -3.18 7.11 -2.62
CA ILE A 125 -3.10 5.67 -2.37
C ILE A 125 -2.41 5.42 -1.03
N GLY A 126 -2.83 4.39 -0.33
CA GLY A 126 -2.26 4.07 0.97
C GLY A 126 -2.37 2.60 1.35
N ARG A 127 -1.59 2.21 2.33
CA ARG A 127 -1.59 0.90 2.95
C ARG A 127 -1.51 1.03 4.46
N ALA A 128 -2.49 0.49 5.16
CA ALA A 128 -2.51 0.44 6.62
C ALA A 128 -2.45 -1.00 7.14
N ASN A 129 -1.73 -1.21 8.22
CA ASN A 129 -1.77 -2.39 9.06
C ASN A 129 -2.04 -1.97 10.52
N ASN A 130 -1.92 -2.87 11.48
CA ASN A 130 -2.25 -2.56 12.89
C ASN A 130 -1.39 -1.45 13.53
N THR A 131 -0.25 -1.08 12.95
CA THR A 131 0.74 -0.18 13.55
C THR A 131 1.13 1.01 12.70
N GLU A 132 0.95 0.93 11.39
CA GLU A 132 1.47 1.90 10.43
C GLU A 132 0.49 2.13 9.29
N PHE A 133 0.37 3.39 8.86
CA PHE A 133 -0.38 3.79 7.69
C PHE A 133 0.52 4.66 6.81
N LEU A 134 0.93 4.10 5.68
CA LEU A 134 1.79 4.73 4.70
C LEU A 134 1.02 5.01 3.42
N GLY A 135 1.41 6.06 2.70
CA GLY A 135 0.84 6.29 1.39
C GLY A 135 1.52 7.40 0.61
N PHE A 136 0.99 7.57 -0.60
CA PHE A 136 1.42 8.55 -1.57
C PHE A 136 0.23 9.36 -2.06
N TYR A 137 0.52 10.57 -2.49
CA TYR A 137 -0.42 11.40 -3.23
C TYR A 137 0.32 12.07 -4.39
N THR A 138 -0.41 12.35 -5.46
CA THR A 138 0.16 12.96 -6.66
C THR A 138 -0.88 13.76 -7.41
N ASN A 139 -0.42 14.80 -8.10
CA ASN A 139 -1.14 15.49 -9.15
C ASN A 139 -0.21 15.74 -10.35
N ALA A 140 -0.59 16.62 -11.27
CA ALA A 140 0.22 16.93 -12.45
C ALA A 140 1.57 17.59 -12.13
N PHE A 141 1.73 18.19 -10.94
CA PHE A 141 2.87 19.07 -10.61
C PHE A 141 3.63 18.62 -9.36
N THR A 142 3.00 17.85 -8.49
CA THR A 142 3.52 17.55 -7.17
C THR A 142 3.24 16.10 -6.83
N THR A 143 4.19 15.46 -6.19
CA THR A 143 4.00 14.18 -5.54
C THR A 143 4.42 14.27 -4.08
N GLY A 144 3.87 13.42 -3.26
CA GLY A 144 4.23 13.39 -1.85
C GLY A 144 3.94 12.05 -1.21
N PHE A 145 4.30 11.94 0.05
CA PHE A 145 4.04 10.74 0.84
C PHE A 145 3.60 11.13 2.25
N PHE A 146 2.93 10.21 2.92
CA PHE A 146 2.56 10.34 4.31
C PHE A 146 2.93 9.08 5.09
N ASN A 147 3.21 9.29 6.37
CA ASN A 147 3.49 8.21 7.31
C ASN A 147 2.80 8.53 8.63
N LEU A 148 1.85 7.68 9.01
CA LEU A 148 1.10 7.81 10.25
C LEU A 148 1.31 6.59 11.14
N LYS A 149 1.30 6.83 12.43
CA LYS A 149 1.27 5.81 13.48
C LYS A 149 -0.09 5.85 14.19
N ARG A 150 -0.51 4.70 14.67
CA ARG A 150 -1.75 4.60 15.43
C ARG A 150 -1.62 5.36 16.76
N VAL A 151 -2.61 6.17 17.07
CA VAL A 151 -2.72 6.78 18.38
C VAL A 151 -3.25 5.72 19.36
N PRO A 152 -2.54 5.45 20.45
CA PRO A 152 -3.04 4.52 21.47
C PRO A 152 -4.42 4.96 21.97
N ALA A 153 -5.31 3.99 22.19
CA ALA A 153 -6.56 4.30 22.87
C ALA A 153 -6.23 4.79 24.29
N THR A 154 -6.75 5.94 24.67
CA THR A 154 -6.67 6.38 26.06
C THR A 154 -7.49 5.42 26.92
N PRO A 155 -6.92 4.88 28.00
CA PRO A 155 -7.62 3.96 28.90
C PRO A 155 -8.83 4.59 29.56
#